data_ad6d006563e4852a241ff4d748d5e9ca
#
_entry.id   ad6d006563e4852a241ff4d748d5e9ca
#
_cell.length_a   1.000
_cell.length_b   1.000
_cell.length_c   1.000
_cell.angle_alpha   90.00
_cell.angle_beta   90.00
_cell.angle_gamma   90.00
#
_symmetry.space_group_name_H-M   'P 1'
#
loop_
_entity.id
_entity.type
_entity.pdbx_description
1 polymer ?
#
loop_
_entity_poly.entity_id
_entity_poly.type
_entity_poly.pdbx_seq_one_letter_code
_entity_poly.pdbx_strand_id
1 'polypeptide(L)'
;MNISIDLRSDIPIYLQIVEQVRQQVASGELKSDDQLPTVRSLASDLRINFNTVSRAYHLLDEAGIISTQQGRGTYILEMPPPEAADRLRLESLDALARQYLGQAKRLGFSIEQAIARIHLESGSPDNGSTNIK
;
A
#
# COMPACT_ATOMS: atom_id res chain seq x y z
N MET A 1 15.65 -3.57 8.07
CA MET A 1 14.45 -2.91 7.55
C MET A 1 14.33 -1.53 8.20
N ASN A 2 14.09 -0.54 7.40
CA ASN A 2 14.08 0.84 7.87
C ASN A 2 12.77 1.51 7.48
N ILE A 3 11.86 1.67 8.46
CA ILE A 3 10.52 2.22 8.22
C ILE A 3 10.40 3.56 8.93
N SER A 4 9.88 4.55 8.22
CA SER A 4 9.66 5.89 8.74
C SER A 4 8.19 6.27 8.52
N ILE A 5 7.50 6.70 9.56
CA ILE A 5 6.08 7.02 9.51
C ILE A 5 5.90 8.53 9.48
N ASP A 6 5.09 8.99 8.52
CA ASP A 6 4.72 10.39 8.42
C ASP A 6 3.28 10.55 8.93
N LEU A 7 3.15 11.10 10.13
CA LEU A 7 1.84 11.29 10.76
C LEU A 7 1.03 12.41 10.13
N ARG A 8 1.67 13.25 9.31
CA ARG A 8 0.99 14.35 8.63
C ARG A 8 0.43 13.95 7.26
N SER A 9 0.85 12.79 6.76
CA SER A 9 0.41 12.31 5.46
C SER A 9 -1.05 11.89 5.50
N ASP A 10 -1.75 12.09 4.39
CA ASP A 10 -3.12 11.58 4.21
C ASP A 10 -3.13 10.07 3.96
N ILE A 11 -1.96 9.48 3.73
CA ILE A 11 -1.85 8.04 3.49
C ILE A 11 -1.92 7.31 4.83
N PRO A 12 -2.83 6.35 4.99
CA PRO A 12 -2.91 5.56 6.23
C PRO A 12 -1.57 4.92 6.58
N ILE A 13 -1.29 4.84 7.88
CA ILE A 13 0.00 4.33 8.35
C ILE A 13 0.28 2.93 7.83
N TYR A 14 -0.72 2.04 7.84
CA TYR A 14 -0.48 0.67 7.38
C TYR A 14 -0.05 0.63 5.90
N LEU A 15 -0.57 1.52 5.06
CA LEU A 15 -0.15 1.61 3.66
C LEU A 15 1.25 2.20 3.52
N GLN A 16 1.64 3.11 4.41
CA GLN A 16 3.01 3.61 4.42
C GLN A 16 4.00 2.48 4.68
N ILE A 17 3.66 1.60 5.62
CA ILE A 17 4.49 0.44 5.93
C ILE A 17 4.58 -0.49 4.71
N VAL A 18 3.44 -0.82 4.13
CA VAL A 18 3.39 -1.72 2.96
C VAL A 18 4.26 -1.19 1.83
N GLU A 19 4.10 0.10 1.51
CA GLU A 19 4.82 0.69 0.39
C GLU A 19 6.32 0.74 0.64
N GLN A 20 6.74 1.06 1.86
CA GLN A 20 8.17 1.11 2.17
C GLN A 20 8.81 -0.26 2.11
N VAL A 21 8.12 -1.30 2.59
CA VAL A 21 8.63 -2.66 2.48
C VAL A 21 8.76 -3.06 1.01
N ARG A 22 7.74 -2.76 0.20
CA ARG A 22 7.77 -3.06 -1.23
C ARG A 22 8.94 -2.37 -1.93
N GLN A 23 9.18 -1.10 -1.61
CA GLN A 23 10.28 -0.34 -2.19
C GLN A 23 11.63 -0.94 -1.79
N GLN A 24 11.79 -1.35 -0.55
CA GLN A 24 13.04 -1.94 -0.09
C GLN A 24 13.30 -3.29 -0.73
N VAL A 25 12.25 -4.07 -0.98
CA VAL A 25 12.38 -5.32 -1.72
C VAL A 25 12.75 -5.03 -3.16
N ALA A 26 12.09 -4.07 -3.80
CA ALA A 26 12.36 -3.72 -5.19
C ALA A 26 13.76 -3.18 -5.40
N SER A 27 14.29 -2.44 -4.43
CA SER A 27 15.63 -1.86 -4.51
C SER A 27 16.75 -2.86 -4.15
N GLY A 28 16.38 -4.02 -3.61
CA GLY A 28 17.34 -5.02 -3.17
C GLY A 28 17.84 -4.79 -1.75
N GLU A 29 17.33 -3.78 -1.06
CA GLU A 29 17.69 -3.53 0.33
C GLU A 29 17.18 -4.67 1.23
N LEU A 30 15.99 -5.18 0.94
CA LEU A 30 15.45 -6.40 1.54
C LEU A 30 15.50 -7.50 0.49
N LYS A 31 16.12 -8.62 0.83
CA LYS A 31 16.31 -9.74 -0.08
C LYS A 31 15.49 -10.93 0.35
N SER A 32 15.32 -11.88 -0.58
CA SER A 32 14.67 -13.14 -0.30
C SER A 32 15.30 -13.77 0.95
N ASP A 33 14.45 -14.29 1.82
CA ASP A 33 14.81 -14.96 3.08
C ASP A 33 15.29 -14.02 4.18
N ASP A 34 15.35 -12.70 3.94
CA ASP A 34 15.61 -11.76 5.02
C ASP A 34 14.47 -11.80 6.01
N GLN A 35 14.79 -11.81 7.29
CA GLN A 35 13.81 -11.83 8.35
C GLN A 35 13.35 -10.40 8.68
N LEU A 36 12.05 -10.24 8.78
CA LEU A 36 11.46 -8.97 9.22
C LEU A 36 11.29 -8.97 10.74
N PRO A 37 11.24 -7.79 11.36
CA PRO A 37 10.88 -7.73 12.78
C PRO A 37 9.47 -8.28 13.00
N THR A 38 9.21 -8.75 14.21
CA THR A 38 7.87 -9.20 14.56
C THR A 38 6.91 -8.01 14.53
N VAL A 39 5.61 -8.29 14.41
CA VAL A 39 4.59 -7.25 14.47
C VAL A 39 4.73 -6.43 15.75
N ARG A 40 4.89 -7.12 16.88
CA ARG A 40 5.03 -6.49 18.18
C ARG A 40 6.27 -5.61 18.25
N SER A 41 7.39 -6.11 17.75
CA SER A 41 8.65 -5.37 17.76
C SER A 41 8.56 -4.11 16.91
N LEU A 42 8.03 -4.24 15.70
CA LEU A 42 7.91 -3.09 14.81
C LEU A 42 6.94 -2.04 15.36
N ALA A 43 5.81 -2.49 15.91
CA ALA A 43 4.84 -1.57 16.53
C ALA A 43 5.48 -0.80 17.67
N SER A 44 6.28 -1.49 18.50
CA SER A 44 6.99 -0.87 19.62
C SER A 44 8.01 0.15 19.10
N ASP A 45 8.81 -0.22 18.11
CA ASP A 45 9.85 0.64 17.56
C ASP A 45 9.26 1.90 16.92
N LEU A 46 8.16 1.76 16.21
CA LEU A 46 7.50 2.87 15.53
C LEU A 46 6.53 3.63 16.44
N ARG A 47 6.25 3.09 17.62
CA ARG A 47 5.31 3.67 18.60
C ARG A 47 3.92 3.83 17.98
N ILE A 48 3.46 2.80 17.31
CA ILE A 48 2.14 2.78 16.69
C ILE A 48 1.37 1.56 17.15
N ASN A 49 0.09 1.53 16.80
CA ASN A 49 -0.82 0.47 17.21
C ASN A 49 -0.39 -0.88 16.60
N PHE A 50 -0.41 -1.92 17.43
CA PHE A 50 -0.11 -3.28 17.01
C PHE A 50 -0.98 -3.71 15.82
N ASN A 51 -2.28 -3.37 15.87
CA ASN A 51 -3.21 -3.76 14.80
C ASN A 51 -2.87 -3.10 13.46
N THR A 52 -2.31 -1.91 13.49
CA THR A 52 -1.87 -1.20 12.27
C THR A 52 -0.73 -1.97 11.60
N VAL A 53 0.25 -2.40 12.37
CA VAL A 53 1.37 -3.18 11.84
C VAL A 53 0.87 -4.54 11.37
N SER A 54 0.00 -5.17 12.16
CA SER A 54 -0.58 -6.47 11.80
C SER A 54 -1.30 -6.39 10.45
N ARG A 55 -2.06 -5.33 10.24
CA ARG A 55 -2.77 -5.12 8.97
C ARG A 55 -1.80 -4.97 7.80
N ALA A 56 -0.72 -4.23 8.00
CA ALA A 56 0.31 -4.07 6.98
C ALA A 56 0.94 -5.41 6.61
N TYR A 57 1.30 -6.22 7.62
CA TYR A 57 1.90 -7.52 7.39
C TYR A 57 0.92 -8.46 6.70
N HIS A 58 -0.35 -8.41 7.07
CA HIS A 58 -1.37 -9.22 6.41
C HIS A 58 -1.45 -8.91 4.92
N LEU A 59 -1.44 -7.63 4.57
CA LEU A 59 -1.48 -7.21 3.16
C LEU A 59 -0.24 -7.66 2.40
N LEU A 60 0.93 -7.57 3.04
CA LEU A 60 2.18 -8.01 2.43
C LEU A 60 2.18 -9.53 2.22
N ASP A 61 1.61 -10.27 3.17
CA ASP A 61 1.47 -11.72 3.06
C ASP A 61 0.54 -12.09 1.91
N GLU A 62 -0.62 -11.45 1.83
CA GLU A 62 -1.57 -11.69 0.75
C GLU A 62 -0.97 -11.36 -0.63
N ALA A 63 -0.10 -10.36 -0.68
CA ALA A 63 0.55 -9.98 -1.92
C ALA A 63 1.72 -10.91 -2.29
N GLY A 64 2.06 -11.86 -1.41
CA GLY A 64 3.14 -12.79 -1.68
C GLY A 64 4.53 -12.19 -1.49
N ILE A 65 4.62 -11.08 -0.78
CA ILE A 65 5.91 -10.41 -0.54
C ILE A 65 6.59 -10.99 0.69
N ILE A 66 5.82 -11.38 1.69
CA ILE A 66 6.35 -11.97 2.91
C ILE A 66 5.63 -13.29 3.23
N SER A 67 6.26 -14.08 4.09
CA SER A 67 5.66 -15.29 4.62
C SER A 67 5.88 -15.32 6.11
N THR A 68 4.80 -15.51 6.87
CA THR A 68 4.88 -15.70 8.31
C THR A 68 4.92 -17.18 8.60
N GLN A 69 6.00 -17.63 9.24
CA GLN A 69 6.18 -19.01 9.62
C GLN A 69 6.05 -19.11 11.12
N GLN A 70 5.03 -19.81 11.55
CA GLN A 70 4.71 -19.94 12.96
C GLN A 70 5.90 -20.52 13.74
N GLY A 71 6.32 -19.83 14.79
CA GLY A 71 7.46 -20.24 15.60
C GLY A 71 8.82 -19.86 15.03
N ARG A 72 8.88 -19.30 13.81
CA ARG A 72 10.15 -18.92 13.18
C ARG A 72 10.25 -17.45 12.82
N GLY A 73 9.10 -16.79 12.61
CA GLY A 73 9.07 -15.36 12.25
C GLY A 73 8.56 -15.11 10.87
N THR A 74 8.79 -13.89 10.40
CA THR A 74 8.31 -13.41 9.10
C THR A 74 9.52 -13.16 8.20
N TYR A 75 9.43 -13.63 6.96
CA TYR A 75 10.54 -13.58 6.01
C TYR A 75 10.09 -13.03 4.68
N ILE A 76 11.02 -12.39 3.97
CA ILE A 76 10.79 -11.94 2.60
C ILE A 76 10.76 -13.17 1.69
N LEU A 77 9.71 -13.25 0.88
CA LEU A 77 9.60 -14.29 -0.13
C LEU A 77 10.39 -13.92 -1.39
N GLU A 78 10.63 -14.92 -2.23
CA GLU A 78 11.22 -14.67 -3.52
C GLU A 78 10.33 -13.73 -4.33
N MET A 79 10.94 -12.76 -5.02
CA MET A 79 10.21 -11.76 -5.80
C MET A 79 9.32 -12.42 -6.85
N PRO A 80 8.05 -12.05 -6.91
CA PRO A 80 7.20 -12.53 -8.01
C PRO A 80 7.69 -11.95 -9.34
N PRO A 81 7.38 -12.61 -10.47
CA PRO A 81 7.70 -12.04 -11.77
C PRO A 81 7.13 -10.64 -11.95
N PRO A 82 7.79 -9.76 -12.71
CA PRO A 82 7.31 -8.39 -12.90
C PRO A 82 5.85 -8.29 -13.34
N GLU A 83 5.39 -9.20 -14.20
CA GLU A 83 3.99 -9.19 -14.64
C GLU A 83 3.03 -9.42 -13.49
N ALA A 84 3.38 -10.32 -12.57
CA ALA A 84 2.53 -10.59 -11.41
C ALA A 84 2.51 -9.40 -10.46
N ALA A 85 3.66 -8.74 -10.27
CA ALA A 85 3.74 -7.55 -9.43
C ALA A 85 2.91 -6.42 -10.01
N ASP A 86 2.98 -6.22 -11.32
CA ASP A 86 2.19 -5.19 -12.01
C ASP A 86 0.69 -5.47 -11.88
N ARG A 87 0.30 -6.74 -12.02
CA ARG A 87 -1.10 -7.13 -11.87
C ARG A 87 -1.60 -6.84 -10.47
N LEU A 88 -0.82 -7.17 -9.44
CA LEU A 88 -1.20 -6.89 -8.06
C LEU A 88 -1.35 -5.39 -7.80
N ARG A 89 -0.45 -4.59 -8.36
CA ARG A 89 -0.54 -3.14 -8.22
C ARG A 89 -1.81 -2.61 -8.87
N LEU A 90 -2.14 -3.10 -10.06
CA LEU A 90 -3.35 -2.68 -10.75
C LEU A 90 -4.61 -3.09 -9.99
N GLU A 91 -4.62 -4.31 -9.47
CA GLU A 91 -5.75 -4.76 -8.66
C GLU A 91 -5.94 -3.90 -7.41
N SER A 92 -4.83 -3.49 -6.79
CA SER A 92 -4.89 -2.59 -5.63
C SER A 92 -5.48 -1.24 -6.00
N LEU A 93 -5.09 -0.70 -7.14
CA LEU A 93 -5.62 0.57 -7.61
C LEU A 93 -7.12 0.44 -7.92
N ASP A 94 -7.52 -0.65 -8.56
CA ASP A 94 -8.93 -0.91 -8.85
C ASP A 94 -9.76 -0.96 -7.56
N ALA A 95 -9.22 -1.59 -6.52
CA ALA A 95 -9.90 -1.68 -5.23
C ALA A 95 -10.09 -0.29 -4.62
N LEU A 96 -9.06 0.56 -4.70
CA LEU A 96 -9.16 1.93 -4.21
C LEU A 96 -10.20 2.73 -4.99
N ALA A 97 -10.25 2.54 -6.30
CA ALA A 97 -11.24 3.22 -7.13
C ALA A 97 -12.67 2.82 -6.75
N ARG A 98 -12.88 1.50 -6.56
CA ARG A 98 -14.21 1.01 -6.15
C ARG A 98 -14.60 1.55 -4.78
N GLN A 99 -13.64 1.61 -3.86
CA GLN A 99 -13.88 2.14 -2.51
C GLN A 99 -14.29 3.61 -2.57
N TYR A 100 -13.56 4.40 -3.35
CA TYR A 100 -13.85 5.82 -3.51
C TYR A 100 -15.26 6.02 -4.09
N LEU A 101 -15.58 5.31 -5.17
CA LEU A 101 -16.88 5.44 -5.82
C LEU A 101 -18.01 4.99 -4.90
N GLY A 102 -17.79 3.92 -4.13
CA GLY A 102 -18.78 3.45 -3.17
C GLY A 102 -19.06 4.45 -2.08
N GLN A 103 -18.01 5.10 -1.57
CA GLN A 103 -18.17 6.12 -0.54
C GLN A 103 -18.84 7.37 -1.09
N ALA A 104 -18.48 7.79 -2.30
CA ALA A 104 -19.12 8.92 -2.95
C ALA A 104 -20.62 8.69 -3.13
N LYS A 105 -20.98 7.47 -3.53
CA LYS A 105 -22.39 7.09 -3.69
C LYS A 105 -23.14 7.19 -2.37
N ARG A 106 -22.52 6.74 -1.27
CA ARG A 106 -23.14 6.83 0.06
C ARG A 106 -23.35 8.27 0.51
N LEU A 107 -22.50 9.17 0.03
CA LEU A 107 -22.66 10.61 0.30
C LEU A 107 -23.71 11.27 -0.60
N GLY A 108 -24.26 10.52 -1.56
CA GLY A 108 -25.30 11.03 -2.44
C GLY A 108 -24.82 11.57 -3.78
N PHE A 109 -23.57 11.36 -4.11
CA PHE A 109 -23.03 11.84 -5.38
C PHE A 109 -23.13 10.80 -6.48
N SER A 110 -23.21 11.26 -7.73
CA SER A 110 -23.19 10.40 -8.89
C SER A 110 -21.74 10.02 -9.22
N ILE A 111 -21.59 9.02 -10.08
CA ILE A 111 -20.27 8.60 -10.55
C ILE A 111 -19.60 9.75 -11.31
N GLU A 112 -20.34 10.47 -12.14
CA GLU A 112 -19.82 11.60 -12.90
C GLU A 112 -19.30 12.70 -11.98
N GLN A 113 -20.03 12.99 -10.91
CA GLN A 113 -19.60 13.97 -9.91
C GLN A 113 -18.33 13.51 -9.19
N ALA A 114 -18.26 12.23 -8.85
CA ALA A 114 -17.09 11.66 -8.17
C ALA A 114 -15.86 11.74 -9.07
N ILE A 115 -16.00 11.41 -10.35
CA ILE A 115 -14.90 11.48 -11.31
C ILE A 115 -14.44 12.94 -11.50
N ALA A 116 -15.39 13.88 -11.56
CA ALA A 116 -15.05 15.30 -11.69
C ALA A 116 -14.19 15.78 -10.52
N ARG A 117 -14.48 15.33 -9.31
CA ARG A 117 -13.68 15.71 -8.14
C ARG A 117 -12.27 15.15 -8.20
N ILE A 118 -12.09 13.95 -8.74
CA ILE A 118 -10.77 13.37 -8.93
C ILE A 118 -9.93 14.25 -9.86
N HIS A 119 -10.51 14.70 -10.97
CA HIS A 119 -9.82 15.59 -11.90
C HIS A 119 -9.39 16.89 -11.23
N LEU A 120 -10.26 17.45 -10.39
CA LEU A 120 -9.93 18.68 -9.67
C LEU A 120 -8.79 18.48 -8.68
N GLU A 121 -8.82 17.36 -7.94
CA GLU A 121 -7.80 17.05 -6.94
C GLU A 121 -6.45 16.73 -7.56
N SER A 122 -6.44 16.17 -8.77
CA SER A 122 -5.19 15.86 -9.46
C SER A 122 -4.46 17.11 -9.95
N GLY A 123 -5.11 18.28 -9.92
CA GLY A 123 -4.53 19.49 -10.45
C GLY A 123 -4.50 19.54 -11.98
N SER A 124 -5.13 18.59 -12.67
CA SER A 124 -5.17 18.51 -14.14
C SER A 124 -6.28 19.37 -14.68
N PRO A 125 -5.99 20.30 -15.62
CA PRO A 125 -7.02 21.05 -16.34
C PRO A 125 -7.57 20.24 -17.51
N ASP A 126 -6.61 19.76 -17.76
CA ASP A 126 -6.57 19.21 -18.59
C ASP A 126 -6.37 18.77 -19.29
N ASN A 127 -6.30 18.91 -19.05
CA ASN A 127 -6.09 18.50 -19.50
C ASN A 127 -5.89 18.13 -20.13
N GLY A 128 -5.81 18.54 -19.96
CA GLY A 128 -5.73 18.22 -20.40
C GLY A 128 -5.16 18.05 -20.96
N SER A 129 -5.03 18.33 -20.82
CA SER A 129 -4.72 18.17 -21.20
C SER A 129 -3.98 17.84 -21.54
N THR A 130 -3.75 18.09 -21.40
CA THR A 130 -3.33 17.76 -21.55
C THR A 130 -2.66 17.16 -21.83
N ASN A 131 -2.40 17.37 -21.80
CA ASN A 131 -2.14 16.85 -21.93
C ASN A 131 -1.86 16.29 -22.28
N ILE A 132 -1.85 16.55 -22.32
CA ILE A 132 -2.03 16.17 -22.49
C ILE A 132 -2.02 15.84 -23.08
N LYS A 133 -1.84 15.97 -23.13
CA LYS A 133 -2.25 15.79 -23.35
C LYS A 133 -2.39 15.37 -23.65
#